data_4e5174d21d01d64c8b951174abcd2930
#
_entry.id   4e5174d21d01d64c8b951174abcd2930
#
_cell.length_a   1.000
_cell.length_b   1.000
_cell.length_c   1.000
_cell.angle_alpha   90.00
_cell.angle_beta   90.00
_cell.angle_gamma   90.00
#
_symmetry.space_group_name_H-M   'P 1'
#
loop_
_entity.id
_entity.type
_entity.pdbx_description
1 polymer ?
#
loop_
_entity_poly.entity_id
_entity_poly.type
_entity_poly.pdbx_seq_one_letter_code
_entity_poly.pdbx_strand_id
1 'polypeptide(L)'
;MDVIMLEYMELMVKVPTITSSDTPIGKSELENVEVERKGEPRVFDFEPKDHIALGKDLDIIDFERGVKVAGYRGYYMKNEGASLQMAIMMYAIEKLVQKGFVLMIPPTLVKEFALFGSGYFSGKVFDENTDEIYKIANKEIEADGNENRENKFLIGTAEPSLLAYYADEVLDEKDLPIKLCGFSQCYRSEIGSYGKDTKGLYRVHEFMKVEQVCLCPADKEMANKLHQEMLGIAKEFHEAIGLPYRVLQICTGDMSAGKYKMFDMEAWIPSRNSYGETGSASNFLDWQSRRLNVRYKNKEGVKQNVYMLNNTAIASPRFIISILENFQNKDGSVTIPQVLQKYMPGNKGIIEKK
;
A
#
# COMPACT_ATOMS: atom_id res chain seq x y z
N MET A 1 30.56 -18.52 -13.30
CA MET A 1 29.22 -18.43 -13.95
C MET A 1 29.42 -17.88 -15.35
N ASP A 2 28.93 -18.60 -16.36
CA ASP A 2 29.14 -18.19 -17.76
C ASP A 2 28.48 -16.84 -18.05
N VAL A 3 29.09 -16.02 -18.89
CA VAL A 3 28.57 -14.71 -19.33
C VAL A 3 27.15 -14.85 -19.90
N ILE A 4 26.88 -15.93 -20.63
CA ILE A 4 25.56 -16.27 -21.17
C ILE A 4 24.51 -16.45 -20.06
N MET A 5 24.88 -17.05 -18.93
CA MET A 5 23.93 -17.23 -17.81
C MET A 5 23.60 -15.89 -17.15
N LEU A 6 24.56 -14.98 -17.04
CA LEU A 6 24.30 -13.64 -16.53
C LEU A 6 23.35 -12.86 -17.44
N GLU A 7 23.59 -12.88 -18.75
CA GLU A 7 22.71 -12.24 -19.73
C GLU A 7 21.31 -12.85 -19.75
N TYR A 8 21.21 -14.20 -19.69
CA TYR A 8 19.93 -14.87 -19.56
C TYR A 8 19.15 -14.42 -18.32
N MET A 9 19.80 -14.34 -17.17
CA MET A 9 19.16 -13.89 -15.92
C MET A 9 18.70 -12.43 -16.01
N GLU A 10 19.47 -11.56 -16.67
CA GLU A 10 19.09 -10.15 -16.89
C GLU A 10 17.87 -10.02 -17.80
N LEU A 11 17.75 -10.86 -18.82
CA LEU A 11 16.58 -10.87 -19.68
C LEU A 11 15.35 -11.45 -18.97
N MET A 12 15.53 -12.53 -18.22
CA MET A 12 14.44 -13.20 -17.50
C MET A 12 13.78 -12.30 -16.44
N VAL A 13 14.51 -11.40 -15.83
CA VAL A 13 13.96 -10.42 -14.88
C VAL A 13 12.94 -9.49 -15.56
N LYS A 14 13.11 -9.22 -16.85
CA LYS A 14 12.24 -8.33 -17.64
C LYS A 14 11.01 -9.03 -18.20
N VAL A 15 10.96 -10.37 -18.14
CA VAL A 15 9.81 -11.13 -18.68
C VAL A 15 8.57 -10.89 -17.80
N PRO A 16 7.48 -10.39 -18.37
CA PRO A 16 6.26 -10.14 -17.62
C PRO A 16 5.56 -11.45 -17.24
N THR A 17 4.72 -11.39 -16.20
CA THR A 17 3.77 -12.46 -15.90
C THR A 17 2.67 -12.50 -16.96
N ILE A 18 2.25 -13.70 -17.37
CA ILE A 18 1.06 -13.85 -18.21
C ILE A 18 -0.15 -13.53 -17.34
N THR A 19 -0.91 -12.51 -17.72
CA THR A 19 -2.08 -12.04 -16.97
C THR A 19 -3.21 -13.07 -16.95
N SER A 20 -4.14 -12.92 -16.00
CA SER A 20 -5.35 -13.77 -15.98
C SER A 20 -6.21 -13.53 -17.22
N SER A 21 -6.92 -14.56 -17.66
CA SER A 21 -7.75 -14.50 -18.88
C SER A 21 -8.89 -13.49 -18.81
N ASP A 22 -9.28 -13.09 -17.60
CA ASP A 22 -10.32 -12.09 -17.34
C ASP A 22 -9.76 -10.70 -17.05
N THR A 23 -8.44 -10.50 -17.18
CA THR A 23 -7.82 -9.17 -17.06
C THR A 23 -8.20 -8.34 -18.29
N PRO A 24 -8.75 -7.12 -18.13
CA PRO A 24 -9.05 -6.23 -19.24
C PRO A 24 -7.78 -5.92 -20.06
N ILE A 25 -7.91 -5.95 -21.38
CA ILE A 25 -6.83 -5.53 -22.28
C ILE A 25 -6.98 -4.03 -22.52
N GLY A 26 -5.96 -3.26 -22.20
CA GLY A 26 -5.96 -1.80 -22.33
C GLY A 26 -4.56 -1.24 -22.44
N LYS A 27 -4.43 0.06 -22.76
CA LYS A 27 -3.16 0.77 -22.97
C LYS A 27 -2.80 1.71 -21.81
N SER A 28 -3.78 2.11 -21.02
CA SER A 28 -3.61 3.09 -19.93
C SER A 28 -4.68 2.95 -18.86
N GLU A 29 -4.55 3.70 -17.78
CA GLU A 29 -5.50 3.81 -16.66
C GLU A 29 -6.95 4.13 -17.10
N LEU A 30 -7.14 4.77 -18.27
CA LEU A 30 -8.46 5.11 -18.79
C LEU A 30 -9.27 3.89 -19.25
N GLU A 31 -8.63 2.74 -19.40
CA GLU A 31 -9.25 1.49 -19.85
C GLU A 31 -9.41 0.48 -18.69
N ASN A 32 -9.18 0.91 -17.45
CA ASN A 32 -9.53 0.14 -16.26
C ASN A 32 -11.05 -0.02 -16.15
N VAL A 33 -11.51 -1.17 -15.71
CA VAL A 33 -12.94 -1.53 -15.69
C VAL A 33 -13.49 -1.44 -14.29
N GLU A 34 -14.51 -0.61 -14.07
CA GLU A 34 -15.25 -0.60 -12.82
C GLU A 34 -16.08 -1.89 -12.70
N VAL A 35 -15.78 -2.70 -11.69
CA VAL A 35 -16.43 -3.99 -11.45
C VAL A 35 -17.41 -3.98 -10.28
N GLU A 36 -17.29 -2.97 -9.41
CA GLU A 36 -18.17 -2.81 -8.26
C GLU A 36 -18.22 -1.34 -7.81
N ARG A 37 -19.38 -0.91 -7.34
CA ARG A 37 -19.57 0.38 -6.66
C ARG A 37 -20.52 0.19 -5.49
N LYS A 38 -20.23 0.85 -4.36
CA LYS A 38 -21.06 0.79 -3.16
C LYS A 38 -21.08 2.12 -2.41
N GLY A 39 -22.25 2.44 -1.88
CA GLY A 39 -22.52 3.72 -1.22
C GLY A 39 -22.77 4.85 -2.22
N GLU A 40 -23.55 5.83 -1.78
CA GLU A 40 -23.87 7.03 -2.56
C GLU A 40 -23.07 8.22 -2.02
N PRO A 41 -22.47 9.07 -2.89
CA PRO A 41 -21.87 10.32 -2.48
C PRO A 41 -22.86 11.17 -1.67
N ARG A 42 -22.41 11.69 -0.52
CA ARG A 42 -23.22 12.57 0.30
C ARG A 42 -23.54 13.85 -0.45
N VAL A 43 -24.80 14.23 -0.47
CA VAL A 43 -25.26 15.54 -0.94
C VAL A 43 -25.22 16.51 0.24
N PHE A 44 -24.48 17.61 0.10
CA PHE A 44 -24.36 18.65 1.11
C PHE A 44 -25.39 19.77 0.84
N ASP A 45 -25.99 20.32 1.89
CA ASP A 45 -26.84 21.52 1.84
C ASP A 45 -26.02 22.80 2.06
N PHE A 46 -24.70 22.71 2.00
CA PHE A 46 -23.70 23.78 2.14
C PHE A 46 -22.52 23.49 1.19
N GLU A 47 -21.68 24.51 0.96
CA GLU A 47 -20.44 24.36 0.18
C GLU A 47 -19.42 23.55 0.97
N PRO A 48 -19.08 22.30 0.55
CA PRO A 48 -18.13 21.47 1.26
C PRO A 48 -16.70 21.98 1.06
N LYS A 49 -15.92 22.02 2.15
CA LYS A 49 -14.50 22.36 2.14
C LYS A 49 -13.66 21.14 1.76
N ASP A 50 -12.51 21.39 1.15
CA ASP A 50 -11.49 20.38 0.98
C ASP A 50 -10.76 20.07 2.31
N HIS A 51 -10.02 18.97 2.34
CA HIS A 51 -9.26 18.55 3.51
C HIS A 51 -8.14 19.52 3.90
N ILE A 52 -7.68 20.38 2.98
CA ILE A 52 -6.66 21.41 3.26
C ILE A 52 -7.27 22.51 4.12
N ALA A 53 -8.43 23.02 3.70
CA ALA A 53 -9.17 24.04 4.43
C ALA A 53 -9.65 23.49 5.79
N LEU A 54 -10.24 22.28 5.82
CA LEU A 54 -10.66 21.63 7.06
C LEU A 54 -9.46 21.41 8.01
N GLY A 55 -8.35 20.90 7.49
CA GLY A 55 -7.13 20.64 8.27
C GLY A 55 -6.58 21.90 8.94
N LYS A 56 -6.61 23.03 8.23
CA LYS A 56 -6.21 24.34 8.75
C LYS A 56 -7.22 24.88 9.76
N ASP A 57 -8.51 24.88 9.41
CA ASP A 57 -9.57 25.48 10.24
C ASP A 57 -9.72 24.77 11.59
N LEU A 58 -9.51 23.45 11.61
CA LEU A 58 -9.57 22.61 12.80
C LEU A 58 -8.22 22.50 13.55
N ASP A 59 -7.16 23.09 13.01
CA ASP A 59 -5.78 23.00 13.52
C ASP A 59 -5.28 21.55 13.65
N ILE A 60 -5.61 20.70 12.69
CA ILE A 60 -5.25 19.26 12.69
C ILE A 60 -4.20 18.89 11.63
N ILE A 61 -3.96 19.76 10.65
CA ILE A 61 -2.91 19.58 9.62
C ILE A 61 -2.18 20.92 9.44
N ASP A 62 -0.84 20.87 9.44
CA ASP A 62 0.00 22.05 9.20
C ASP A 62 0.92 21.80 8.01
N PHE A 63 0.53 22.28 6.85
CA PHE A 63 1.31 22.19 5.62
C PHE A 63 2.45 23.21 5.56
N GLU A 64 2.27 24.40 6.13
CA GLU A 64 3.26 25.48 6.06
C GLU A 64 4.55 25.07 6.81
N ARG A 65 4.39 24.62 8.05
CA ARG A 65 5.54 24.10 8.82
C ARG A 65 6.06 22.78 8.28
N GLY A 66 5.19 21.94 7.72
CA GLY A 66 5.58 20.71 7.05
C GLY A 66 6.54 20.96 5.89
N VAL A 67 6.17 21.88 4.99
CA VAL A 67 7.03 22.27 3.85
C VAL A 67 8.31 22.95 4.32
N LYS A 68 8.25 23.77 5.38
CA LYS A 68 9.46 24.39 5.96
C LYS A 68 10.50 23.37 6.43
N VAL A 69 10.05 22.24 6.99
CA VAL A 69 10.93 21.23 7.60
C VAL A 69 11.32 20.14 6.60
N ALA A 70 10.36 19.63 5.84
CA ALA A 70 10.54 18.45 4.97
C ALA A 70 10.56 18.79 3.46
N GLY A 71 10.36 20.06 3.09
CA GLY A 71 10.27 20.47 1.68
C GLY A 71 8.89 20.19 1.07
N TYR A 72 8.85 20.16 -0.25
CA TYR A 72 7.65 19.90 -1.02
C TYR A 72 6.91 18.63 -0.57
N ARG A 73 5.57 18.69 -0.45
CA ARG A 73 4.72 17.59 0.05
C ARG A 73 4.92 17.24 1.53
N GLY A 74 5.71 18.02 2.29
CA GLY A 74 5.82 17.87 3.73
C GLY A 74 4.56 18.37 4.45
N TYR A 75 4.19 17.70 5.54
CA TYR A 75 3.05 18.05 6.37
C TYR A 75 3.27 17.61 7.82
N TYR A 76 2.54 18.22 8.73
CA TYR A 76 2.37 17.74 10.10
C TYR A 76 0.92 17.36 10.34
N MET A 77 0.70 16.18 10.90
CA MET A 77 -0.57 15.85 11.56
C MET A 77 -0.51 16.31 12.99
N LYS A 78 -1.55 17.02 13.46
CA LYS A 78 -1.60 17.61 14.80
C LYS A 78 -2.87 17.20 15.53
N ASN A 79 -2.83 17.29 16.84
CA ASN A 79 -4.02 17.20 17.69
C ASN A 79 -4.90 15.97 17.32
N GLU A 80 -6.20 16.20 17.11
CA GLU A 80 -7.16 15.16 16.73
C GLU A 80 -6.87 14.55 15.36
N GLY A 81 -6.19 15.26 14.45
CA GLY A 81 -5.76 14.69 13.16
C GLY A 81 -4.72 13.60 13.34
N ALA A 82 -3.72 13.80 14.20
CA ALA A 82 -2.76 12.76 14.54
C ALA A 82 -3.43 11.55 15.23
N SER A 83 -4.37 11.84 16.14
CA SER A 83 -5.15 10.79 16.82
C SER A 83 -6.01 9.99 15.82
N LEU A 84 -6.66 10.67 14.87
CA LEU A 84 -7.46 10.02 13.82
C LEU A 84 -6.60 9.13 12.92
N GLN A 85 -5.39 9.59 12.55
CA GLN A 85 -4.44 8.77 11.79
C GLN A 85 -4.11 7.48 12.53
N MET A 86 -3.79 7.55 13.81
CA MET A 86 -3.51 6.37 14.63
C MET A 86 -4.76 5.49 14.81
N ALA A 87 -5.94 6.09 14.99
CA ALA A 87 -7.20 5.37 15.11
C ALA A 87 -7.50 4.51 13.87
N ILE A 88 -7.26 5.03 12.66
CA ILE A 88 -7.43 4.30 11.40
C ILE A 88 -6.47 3.12 11.33
N MET A 89 -5.20 3.31 11.71
CA MET A 89 -4.20 2.23 11.72
C MET A 89 -4.56 1.13 12.73
N MET A 90 -4.91 1.52 13.95
CA MET A 90 -5.29 0.57 15.02
C MET A 90 -6.54 -0.22 14.65
N TYR A 91 -7.54 0.42 14.04
CA TYR A 91 -8.73 -0.25 13.54
C TYR A 91 -8.40 -1.33 12.51
N ALA A 92 -7.56 -1.01 11.51
CA ALA A 92 -7.15 -1.97 10.49
C ALA A 92 -6.38 -3.14 11.10
N ILE A 93 -5.43 -2.87 11.99
CA ILE A 93 -4.63 -3.89 12.68
C ILE A 93 -5.53 -4.83 13.48
N GLU A 94 -6.43 -4.30 14.31
CA GLU A 94 -7.34 -5.13 15.11
C GLU A 94 -8.17 -6.06 14.22
N LYS A 95 -8.74 -5.53 13.14
CA LYS A 95 -9.56 -6.31 12.20
C LYS A 95 -8.79 -7.40 11.47
N LEU A 96 -7.58 -7.11 11.02
CA LEU A 96 -6.74 -8.09 10.35
C LEU A 96 -6.29 -9.22 11.28
N VAL A 97 -5.91 -8.89 12.52
CA VAL A 97 -5.58 -9.89 13.55
C VAL A 97 -6.78 -10.79 13.85
N GLN A 98 -8.00 -10.22 13.97
CA GLN A 98 -9.24 -10.99 14.13
C GLN A 98 -9.53 -11.93 12.96
N LYS A 99 -9.05 -11.59 11.74
CA LYS A 99 -9.16 -12.42 10.53
C LYS A 99 -7.99 -13.38 10.34
N GLY A 100 -7.13 -13.53 11.34
CA GLY A 100 -6.02 -14.50 11.36
C GLY A 100 -4.74 -14.03 10.67
N PHE A 101 -4.60 -12.74 10.40
CA PHE A 101 -3.31 -12.20 9.93
C PHE A 101 -2.35 -12.02 11.11
N VAL A 102 -1.09 -12.39 10.92
CA VAL A 102 -0.01 -12.14 11.87
C VAL A 102 0.47 -10.70 11.73
N LEU A 103 0.34 -9.91 12.80
CA LEU A 103 0.83 -8.53 12.81
C LEU A 103 2.37 -8.51 12.87
N MET A 104 2.97 -7.72 11.99
CA MET A 104 4.39 -7.44 11.97
C MET A 104 4.64 -5.92 11.91
N ILE A 105 5.69 -5.48 12.60
CA ILE A 105 6.31 -4.15 12.42
C ILE A 105 7.65 -4.41 11.72
N PRO A 106 7.68 -4.36 10.38
CA PRO A 106 8.85 -4.74 9.62
C PRO A 106 9.89 -3.61 9.58
N PRO A 107 11.17 -3.93 9.28
CA PRO A 107 12.18 -2.93 8.97
C PRO A 107 11.73 -2.03 7.80
N THR A 108 11.86 -0.72 7.96
CA THR A 108 11.61 0.25 6.89
C THR A 108 12.86 0.58 6.09
N LEU A 109 14.02 0.27 6.64
CA LEU A 109 15.33 0.37 5.99
C LEU A 109 15.76 -1.02 5.55
N VAL A 110 15.81 -1.26 4.25
CA VAL A 110 16.00 -2.59 3.66
C VAL A 110 17.20 -2.66 2.73
N LYS A 111 17.69 -3.86 2.49
CA LYS A 111 18.71 -4.17 1.50
C LYS A 111 18.11 -4.22 0.09
N GLU A 112 18.96 -4.05 -0.91
CA GLU A 112 18.59 -4.02 -2.33
C GLU A 112 17.79 -5.25 -2.78
N PHE A 113 18.18 -6.47 -2.32
CA PHE A 113 17.53 -7.70 -2.73
C PHE A 113 16.04 -7.76 -2.36
N ALA A 114 15.62 -7.12 -1.26
CA ALA A 114 14.22 -7.11 -0.84
C ALA A 114 13.34 -6.32 -1.81
N LEU A 115 13.84 -5.17 -2.30
CA LEU A 115 13.16 -4.33 -3.29
C LEU A 115 13.19 -4.96 -4.67
N PHE A 116 14.32 -5.52 -5.08
CA PHE A 116 14.43 -6.28 -6.31
C PHE A 116 13.47 -7.47 -6.33
N GLY A 117 13.45 -8.25 -5.26
CA GLY A 117 12.61 -9.44 -5.15
C GLY A 117 11.12 -9.14 -5.19
N SER A 118 10.68 -8.04 -4.61
CA SER A 118 9.29 -7.60 -4.62
C SER A 118 8.89 -6.82 -5.88
N GLY A 119 9.87 -6.42 -6.73
CA GLY A 119 9.60 -5.77 -8.01
C GLY A 119 9.50 -4.25 -7.94
N TYR A 120 10.13 -3.62 -6.94
CA TYR A 120 10.18 -2.17 -6.78
C TYR A 120 11.29 -1.49 -7.60
N PHE A 121 12.10 -2.25 -8.29
CA PHE A 121 13.04 -1.73 -9.27
C PHE A 121 12.55 -2.02 -10.68
N SER A 122 12.69 -1.03 -11.56
CA SER A 122 12.39 -1.17 -12.98
C SER A 122 13.33 -2.16 -13.69
N GLY A 123 14.53 -2.36 -13.14
CA GLY A 123 15.56 -3.27 -13.61
C GLY A 123 16.13 -4.16 -12.50
N LYS A 124 17.34 -4.67 -12.70
CA LYS A 124 18.07 -5.46 -11.72
C LYS A 124 18.77 -4.58 -10.67
N VAL A 125 19.08 -3.34 -11.04
CA VAL A 125 19.80 -2.34 -10.23
C VAL A 125 18.93 -1.11 -10.10
N PHE A 126 19.00 -0.45 -8.97
CA PHE A 126 18.31 0.81 -8.69
C PHE A 126 18.66 1.89 -9.71
N ASP A 127 17.64 2.53 -10.27
CA ASP A 127 17.74 3.70 -11.15
C ASP A 127 17.03 4.90 -10.50
N GLU A 128 17.79 5.90 -10.10
CA GLU A 128 17.27 7.10 -9.45
C GLU A 128 16.31 7.94 -10.30
N ASN A 129 16.25 7.70 -11.62
CA ASN A 129 15.37 8.43 -12.53
C ASN A 129 14.00 7.75 -12.74
N THR A 130 13.88 6.48 -12.41
CA THR A 130 12.67 5.69 -12.67
C THR A 130 12.08 5.03 -11.43
N ASP A 131 12.91 4.72 -10.41
CA ASP A 131 12.46 4.01 -9.23
C ASP A 131 12.01 4.99 -8.13
N GLU A 132 10.77 4.87 -7.69
CA GLU A 132 10.14 5.76 -6.68
C GLU A 132 10.63 5.48 -5.24
N ILE A 133 11.89 5.14 -5.06
CA ILE A 133 12.47 4.68 -3.79
C ILE A 133 13.59 5.62 -3.35
N TYR A 134 13.65 5.92 -2.05
CA TYR A 134 14.77 6.65 -1.46
C TYR A 134 15.95 5.72 -1.16
N LYS A 135 17.10 6.03 -1.74
CA LYS A 135 18.39 5.41 -1.41
C LYS A 135 19.07 6.18 -0.29
N ILE A 136 19.60 5.46 0.71
CA ILE A 136 20.36 6.06 1.81
C ILE A 136 21.81 6.36 1.34
N ALA A 137 22.24 7.59 1.56
CA ALA A 137 23.58 8.03 1.18
C ALA A 137 24.68 7.53 2.13
N ASN A 138 24.37 7.39 3.42
CA ASN A 138 25.35 7.00 4.43
C ASN A 138 25.60 5.50 4.36
N LYS A 139 26.88 5.15 4.42
CA LYS A 139 27.33 3.76 4.53
C LYS A 139 27.32 3.32 6.00
N GLU A 140 27.09 2.03 6.22
CA GLU A 140 27.17 1.44 7.54
C GLU A 140 28.63 1.02 7.82
N ILE A 141 29.04 1.14 9.08
CA ILE A 141 30.30 0.56 9.56
C ILE A 141 29.93 -0.70 10.33
N GLU A 142 30.47 -1.84 9.94
CA GLU A 142 30.23 -3.11 10.60
C GLU A 142 31.00 -3.22 11.93
N ALA A 143 30.68 -4.20 12.75
CA ALA A 143 31.29 -4.39 14.06
C ALA A 143 32.82 -4.63 14.01
N ASP A 144 33.36 -5.07 12.87
CA ASP A 144 34.77 -5.23 12.60
C ASP A 144 35.47 -3.95 12.15
N GLY A 145 34.73 -2.83 12.06
CA GLY A 145 35.24 -1.53 11.61
C GLY A 145 35.32 -1.35 10.10
N ASN A 146 34.92 -2.36 9.32
CA ASN A 146 34.88 -2.27 7.86
C ASN A 146 33.63 -1.54 7.38
N GLU A 147 33.76 -0.84 6.25
CA GLU A 147 32.63 -0.18 5.57
C GLU A 147 31.78 -1.22 4.87
N ASN A 148 30.50 -1.32 5.27
CA ASN A 148 29.52 -2.12 4.53
C ASN A 148 29.16 -1.38 3.23
N ARG A 149 29.46 -2.00 2.10
CA ARG A 149 29.20 -1.44 0.76
C ARG A 149 27.80 -1.75 0.25
N GLU A 150 26.98 -2.46 1.04
CA GLU A 150 25.63 -2.81 0.64
C GLU A 150 24.73 -1.57 0.66
N ASN A 151 24.00 -1.34 -0.45
CA ASN A 151 23.05 -0.24 -0.53
C ASN A 151 21.86 -0.49 0.40
N LYS A 152 21.39 0.56 1.07
CA LYS A 152 20.17 0.57 1.87
C LYS A 152 19.17 1.54 1.28
N PHE A 153 17.88 1.20 1.44
CA PHE A 153 16.77 1.92 0.86
C PHE A 153 15.61 2.02 1.85
N LEU A 154 14.82 3.09 1.76
CA LEU A 154 13.56 3.20 2.50
C LEU A 154 12.43 2.56 1.69
N ILE A 155 11.58 1.78 2.36
CA ILE A 155 10.44 1.10 1.69
C ILE A 155 9.31 2.07 1.36
N GLY A 156 8.66 1.87 0.20
CA GLY A 156 7.42 2.54 -0.18
C GLY A 156 6.15 1.85 0.33
N THR A 157 6.30 0.66 0.94
CA THR A 157 5.26 -0.20 1.52
C THR A 157 5.92 -1.29 2.36
N ALA A 158 5.18 -1.92 3.27
CA ALA A 158 5.69 -3.06 4.07
C ALA A 158 5.93 -4.33 3.25
N GLU A 159 5.34 -4.45 2.07
CA GLU A 159 5.40 -5.65 1.21
C GLU A 159 6.83 -6.19 1.01
N PRO A 160 7.84 -5.39 0.59
CA PRO A 160 9.20 -5.90 0.39
C PRO A 160 9.79 -6.56 1.63
N SER A 161 9.60 -5.94 2.78
CA SER A 161 10.12 -6.44 4.05
C SER A 161 9.42 -7.72 4.50
N LEU A 162 8.10 -7.81 4.30
CA LEU A 162 7.31 -8.98 4.67
C LEU A 162 7.63 -10.19 3.78
N LEU A 163 7.80 -9.98 2.47
CA LEU A 163 8.15 -11.03 1.52
C LEU A 163 9.60 -11.50 1.71
N ALA A 164 10.54 -10.55 1.88
CA ALA A 164 11.94 -10.85 2.09
C ALA A 164 12.22 -11.58 3.43
N TYR A 165 11.26 -11.54 4.38
CA TYR A 165 11.35 -12.30 5.63
C TYR A 165 11.54 -13.80 5.39
N TYR A 166 10.97 -14.32 4.29
CA TYR A 166 11.09 -15.74 3.90
C TYR A 166 12.11 -15.98 2.78
N ALA A 167 12.93 -14.99 2.42
CA ALA A 167 13.92 -15.15 1.34
C ALA A 167 14.85 -16.34 1.60
N ASP A 168 15.12 -17.12 0.53
CA ASP A 168 15.96 -18.33 0.53
C ASP A 168 15.43 -19.49 1.38
N GLU A 169 14.16 -19.46 1.80
CA GLU A 169 13.56 -20.51 2.61
C GLU A 169 12.79 -21.55 1.79
N VAL A 170 12.68 -22.75 2.35
CA VAL A 170 11.80 -23.82 1.87
C VAL A 170 10.79 -24.13 2.97
N LEU A 171 9.57 -23.65 2.79
CA LEU A 171 8.47 -23.81 3.74
C LEU A 171 7.86 -25.21 3.66
N ASP A 172 7.16 -25.63 4.71
CA ASP A 172 6.29 -26.81 4.66
C ASP A 172 4.91 -26.44 4.10
N GLU A 173 4.33 -27.27 3.22
CA GLU A 173 2.97 -27.02 2.67
C GLU A 173 1.91 -26.88 3.76
N LYS A 174 2.04 -27.62 4.88
CA LYS A 174 1.09 -27.55 6.01
C LYS A 174 1.01 -26.20 6.68
N ASP A 175 2.05 -25.35 6.55
CA ASP A 175 2.12 -24.03 7.15
C ASP A 175 1.52 -22.95 6.22
N LEU A 176 1.13 -23.32 4.99
CA LEU A 176 0.49 -22.45 4.03
C LEU A 176 -1.05 -22.58 4.08
N PRO A 177 -1.82 -21.51 3.86
CA PRO A 177 -1.35 -20.16 3.51
C PRO A 177 -0.85 -19.38 4.74
N ILE A 178 0.20 -18.61 4.55
CA ILE A 178 0.69 -17.62 5.54
C ILE A 178 0.02 -16.29 5.24
N LYS A 179 -0.58 -15.67 6.26
CA LYS A 179 -1.24 -14.36 6.18
C LYS A 179 -0.55 -13.37 7.11
N LEU A 180 0.02 -12.32 6.57
CA LEU A 180 0.75 -11.29 7.31
C LEU A 180 0.09 -9.93 7.13
N CYS A 181 0.12 -9.11 8.18
CA CYS A 181 -0.18 -7.68 8.06
C CYS A 181 0.98 -6.85 8.62
N GLY A 182 1.53 -5.97 7.78
CA GLY A 182 2.64 -5.08 8.14
C GLY A 182 2.17 -3.67 8.40
N PHE A 183 2.45 -3.15 9.60
CA PHE A 183 2.30 -1.74 9.90
C PHE A 183 3.65 -1.05 9.76
N SER A 184 3.73 -0.04 8.89
CA SER A 184 4.98 0.70 8.67
C SER A 184 4.77 2.15 8.24
N GLN A 185 5.80 2.98 8.48
CA GLN A 185 6.02 4.15 7.66
C GLN A 185 6.42 3.73 6.25
N CYS A 186 6.00 4.53 5.28
CA CYS A 186 6.24 4.30 3.87
C CYS A 186 6.81 5.58 3.26
N TYR A 187 7.77 5.45 2.36
CA TYR A 187 8.51 6.55 1.77
C TYR A 187 8.53 6.44 0.25
N ARG A 188 8.10 7.48 -0.46
CA ARG A 188 8.08 7.53 -1.92
C ARG A 188 8.65 8.85 -2.43
N SER A 189 9.60 8.78 -3.37
CA SER A 189 10.17 9.99 -4.00
C SER A 189 9.19 10.67 -4.96
N GLU A 190 8.13 9.94 -5.38
CA GLU A 190 7.10 10.44 -6.29
C GLU A 190 7.66 10.97 -7.62
N ILE A 191 8.76 10.37 -8.10
CA ILE A 191 9.35 10.63 -9.42
C ILE A 191 8.29 10.29 -10.48
N GLY A 192 8.16 11.14 -11.51
CA GLY A 192 7.16 10.94 -12.57
C GLY A 192 5.78 11.51 -12.28
N SER A 193 5.49 11.97 -11.06
CA SER A 193 4.21 12.58 -10.69
C SER A 193 4.22 14.12 -10.75
N TYR A 194 5.06 14.72 -11.61
CA TYR A 194 5.15 16.17 -11.78
C TYR A 194 3.81 16.78 -12.20
N GLY A 195 3.37 17.80 -11.44
CA GLY A 195 2.12 18.50 -11.70
C GLY A 195 0.86 17.78 -11.25
N LYS A 196 0.92 16.50 -10.86
CA LYS A 196 -0.22 15.75 -10.33
C LYS A 196 -0.33 15.94 -8.81
N ASP A 197 -1.54 16.24 -8.32
CA ASP A 197 -1.85 16.32 -6.89
C ASP A 197 -0.80 17.12 -6.08
N THR A 198 -0.52 18.32 -6.53
CA THR A 198 0.56 19.16 -6.00
C THR A 198 0.29 19.75 -4.60
N LYS A 199 -0.95 19.65 -4.11
CA LYS A 199 -1.38 20.19 -2.81
C LYS A 199 -2.08 19.12 -1.98
N GLY A 200 -2.04 19.29 -0.66
CA GLY A 200 -2.74 18.45 0.30
C GLY A 200 -2.06 17.11 0.55
N LEU A 201 -2.83 16.13 1.01
CA LEU A 201 -2.33 14.83 1.50
C LEU A 201 -2.36 13.71 0.45
N TYR A 202 -2.89 13.94 -0.76
CA TYR A 202 -3.14 12.85 -1.71
C TYR A 202 -1.85 12.16 -2.20
N ARG A 203 -0.79 12.95 -2.43
CA ARG A 203 0.56 12.47 -2.76
C ARG A 203 1.58 13.11 -1.83
N VAL A 204 2.16 12.33 -0.96
CA VAL A 204 3.13 12.76 0.05
C VAL A 204 4.34 11.84 0.05
N HIS A 205 5.49 12.34 0.48
CA HIS A 205 6.74 11.58 0.49
C HIS A 205 6.82 10.57 1.65
N GLU A 206 6.04 10.79 2.71
CA GLU A 206 6.02 9.95 3.90
C GLU A 206 4.59 9.77 4.40
N PHE A 207 4.20 8.52 4.72
CA PHE A 207 2.87 8.17 5.22
C PHE A 207 2.87 6.83 5.96
N MET A 208 1.82 6.57 6.74
CA MET A 208 1.61 5.29 7.42
C MET A 208 0.69 4.38 6.62
N LYS A 209 0.99 3.08 6.64
CA LYS A 209 0.18 2.08 5.96
C LYS A 209 0.12 0.77 6.73
N VAL A 210 -1.03 0.11 6.66
CA VAL A 210 -1.21 -1.30 7.01
C VAL A 210 -1.35 -2.08 5.69
N GLU A 211 -0.41 -2.98 5.45
CA GLU A 211 -0.32 -3.82 4.25
C GLU A 211 -0.66 -5.25 4.56
N GLN A 212 -1.46 -5.92 3.72
CA GLN A 212 -1.72 -7.34 3.76
C GLN A 212 -0.79 -8.06 2.79
N VAL A 213 -0.22 -9.18 3.22
CA VAL A 213 0.59 -10.07 2.37
C VAL A 213 0.17 -11.50 2.64
N CYS A 214 -0.01 -12.28 1.57
CA CYS A 214 -0.27 -13.71 1.67
C CYS A 214 0.73 -14.52 0.83
N LEU A 215 1.18 -15.65 1.40
CA LEU A 215 1.94 -16.67 0.70
C LEU A 215 1.08 -17.94 0.68
N CYS A 216 0.91 -18.58 -0.48
CA CYS A 216 0.12 -19.81 -0.58
C CYS A 216 0.79 -20.83 -1.50
N PRO A 217 0.35 -22.12 -1.48
CA PRO A 217 0.80 -23.10 -2.44
C PRO A 217 0.61 -22.65 -3.89
N ALA A 218 1.30 -23.26 -4.83
CA ALA A 218 1.20 -22.99 -6.27
C ALA A 218 -0.14 -23.51 -6.85
N ASP A 219 -1.23 -22.99 -6.30
CA ASP A 219 -2.62 -23.26 -6.66
C ASP A 219 -3.31 -21.94 -7.04
N LYS A 220 -3.68 -21.80 -8.32
CA LYS A 220 -4.31 -20.59 -8.84
C LYS A 220 -5.70 -20.33 -8.24
N GLU A 221 -6.46 -21.37 -7.93
CA GLU A 221 -7.79 -21.23 -7.35
C GLU A 221 -7.69 -20.70 -5.92
N MET A 222 -6.77 -21.26 -5.12
CA MET A 222 -6.47 -20.78 -3.78
C MET A 222 -5.95 -19.34 -3.81
N ALA A 223 -5.02 -19.02 -4.70
CA ALA A 223 -4.50 -17.66 -4.84
C ALA A 223 -5.60 -16.64 -5.20
N ASN A 224 -6.48 -16.99 -6.15
CA ASN A 224 -7.63 -16.13 -6.50
C ASN A 224 -8.60 -15.97 -5.34
N LYS A 225 -8.87 -17.03 -4.57
CA LYS A 225 -9.72 -16.96 -3.37
C LYS A 225 -9.12 -16.03 -2.31
N LEU A 226 -7.82 -16.17 -2.03
CA LEU A 226 -7.12 -15.28 -1.09
C LEU A 226 -7.08 -13.83 -1.58
N HIS A 227 -6.89 -13.61 -2.88
CA HIS A 227 -6.94 -12.27 -3.48
C HIS A 227 -8.29 -11.61 -3.26
N GLN A 228 -9.40 -12.33 -3.49
CA GLN A 228 -10.75 -11.84 -3.23
C GLN A 228 -11.02 -11.65 -1.73
N GLU A 229 -10.49 -12.51 -0.85
CA GLU A 229 -10.59 -12.33 0.60
C GLU A 229 -9.92 -11.02 1.03
N MET A 230 -8.67 -10.77 0.60
CA MET A 230 -7.92 -9.56 0.93
C MET A 230 -8.62 -8.30 0.41
N LEU A 231 -9.11 -8.32 -0.82
CA LEU A 231 -9.92 -7.25 -1.40
C LEU A 231 -11.23 -7.05 -0.63
N GLY A 232 -11.89 -8.14 -0.23
CA GLY A 232 -13.10 -8.12 0.59
C GLY A 232 -12.88 -7.43 1.94
N ILE A 233 -11.73 -7.66 2.58
CA ILE A 233 -11.37 -6.97 3.82
C ILE A 233 -11.20 -5.46 3.62
N ALA A 234 -10.58 -5.04 2.52
CA ALA A 234 -10.46 -3.61 2.19
C ALA A 234 -11.84 -2.97 1.94
N LYS A 235 -12.77 -3.67 1.29
CA LYS A 235 -14.16 -3.22 1.15
C LYS A 235 -14.85 -3.08 2.50
N GLU A 236 -14.73 -4.07 3.39
CA GLU A 236 -15.29 -4.00 4.76
C GLU A 236 -14.79 -2.76 5.51
N PHE A 237 -13.55 -2.32 5.31
CA PHE A 237 -13.05 -1.09 5.93
C PHE A 237 -13.76 0.16 5.42
N HIS A 238 -13.96 0.28 4.10
CA HIS A 238 -14.71 1.40 3.52
C HIS A 238 -16.16 1.41 4.01
N GLU A 239 -16.81 0.25 4.02
CA GLU A 239 -18.20 0.09 4.47
C GLU A 239 -18.38 0.41 5.95
N ALA A 240 -17.50 -0.11 6.81
CA ALA A 240 -17.58 0.12 8.25
C ALA A 240 -17.30 1.58 8.64
N ILE A 241 -16.43 2.26 7.89
CA ILE A 241 -16.19 3.70 8.04
C ILE A 241 -17.35 4.52 7.48
N GLY A 242 -18.08 3.98 6.49
CA GLY A 242 -19.19 4.65 5.81
C GLY A 242 -18.75 5.49 4.61
N LEU A 243 -17.67 5.10 3.94
CA LEU A 243 -17.17 5.77 2.73
C LEU A 243 -17.76 5.15 1.47
N PRO A 244 -18.35 5.94 0.56
CA PRO A 244 -18.68 5.46 -0.77
C PRO A 244 -17.40 5.07 -1.52
N TYR A 245 -17.42 3.92 -2.18
CA TYR A 245 -16.25 3.41 -2.89
C TYR A 245 -16.62 2.73 -4.21
N ARG A 246 -15.63 2.57 -5.06
CA ARG A 246 -15.68 1.68 -6.23
C ARG A 246 -14.44 0.80 -6.30
N VAL A 247 -14.55 -0.30 -7.05
CA VAL A 247 -13.46 -1.23 -7.35
C VAL A 247 -13.22 -1.23 -8.84
N LEU A 248 -11.98 -1.01 -9.23
CA LEU A 248 -11.53 -1.11 -10.62
C LEU A 248 -10.72 -2.39 -10.80
N GLN A 249 -11.02 -3.17 -11.83
CA GLN A 249 -10.11 -4.19 -12.32
C GLN A 249 -9.14 -3.52 -13.28
N ILE A 250 -7.85 -3.65 -12.99
CA ILE A 250 -6.79 -2.94 -13.71
C ILE A 250 -6.46 -3.66 -15.00
N CYS A 251 -6.34 -2.89 -16.09
CA CYS A 251 -6.03 -3.41 -17.42
C CYS A 251 -4.53 -3.66 -17.62
N THR A 252 -4.20 -4.40 -18.67
CA THR A 252 -2.81 -4.80 -18.98
C THR A 252 -1.84 -3.64 -19.16
N GLY A 253 -2.31 -2.47 -19.61
CA GLY A 253 -1.46 -1.29 -19.85
C GLY A 253 -1.16 -0.47 -18.61
N ASP A 254 -1.89 -0.70 -17.51
CA ASP A 254 -1.71 0.00 -16.23
C ASP A 254 -1.11 -0.92 -15.15
N MET A 255 -1.05 -2.24 -15.40
CA MET A 255 -0.41 -3.20 -14.50
C MET A 255 1.11 -3.23 -14.67
N SER A 256 1.85 -3.35 -13.56
CA SER A 256 3.28 -3.67 -13.62
C SER A 256 3.53 -5.09 -14.14
N ALA A 257 4.73 -5.32 -14.71
CA ALA A 257 5.09 -6.56 -15.40
C ALA A 257 4.97 -7.85 -14.55
N GLY A 258 5.07 -7.74 -13.23
CA GLY A 258 5.00 -8.91 -12.33
C GLY A 258 3.60 -9.38 -12.00
N LYS A 259 2.56 -8.60 -12.29
CA LYS A 259 1.20 -8.86 -11.80
C LYS A 259 0.42 -9.82 -12.72
N TYR A 260 -0.17 -10.85 -12.12
CA TYR A 260 -1.11 -11.75 -12.77
C TYR A 260 -2.52 -11.14 -12.84
N LYS A 261 -2.95 -10.48 -11.74
CA LYS A 261 -4.26 -9.82 -11.62
C LYS A 261 -4.18 -8.70 -10.58
N MET A 262 -4.90 -7.60 -10.83
CA MET A 262 -4.89 -6.44 -9.95
C MET A 262 -6.27 -5.78 -9.87
N PHE A 263 -6.60 -5.29 -8.68
CA PHE A 263 -7.76 -4.43 -8.43
C PHE A 263 -7.32 -3.20 -7.64
N ASP A 264 -7.90 -2.04 -7.97
CA ASP A 264 -7.77 -0.85 -7.16
C ASP A 264 -9.08 -0.53 -6.44
N MET A 265 -8.93 -0.08 -5.21
CA MET A 265 -10.01 0.48 -4.41
C MET A 265 -9.95 1.99 -4.48
N GLU A 266 -11.07 2.64 -4.74
CA GLU A 266 -11.17 4.10 -4.77
C GLU A 266 -12.32 4.56 -3.88
N ALA A 267 -12.10 5.59 -3.05
CA ALA A 267 -13.13 6.23 -2.24
C ALA A 267 -13.56 7.57 -2.84
N TRP A 268 -14.80 7.96 -2.60
CA TRP A 268 -15.32 9.25 -3.03
C TRP A 268 -14.62 10.41 -2.31
N ILE A 269 -14.22 11.41 -3.07
CA ILE A 269 -13.61 12.65 -2.58
C ILE A 269 -14.47 13.85 -3.02
N PRO A 270 -15.27 14.43 -2.11
CA PRO A 270 -16.19 15.52 -2.42
C PRO A 270 -15.57 16.71 -3.14
N SER A 271 -14.39 17.19 -2.67
CA SER A 271 -13.72 18.35 -3.29
C SER A 271 -13.26 18.13 -4.73
N ARG A 272 -13.09 16.84 -5.14
CA ARG A 272 -12.74 16.47 -6.51
C ARG A 272 -13.95 16.12 -7.36
N ASN A 273 -15.12 15.94 -6.73
CA ASN A 273 -16.30 15.37 -7.36
C ASN A 273 -15.97 14.07 -8.12
N SER A 274 -15.12 13.24 -7.56
CA SER A 274 -14.64 12.00 -8.17
C SER A 274 -14.15 11.00 -7.12
N TYR A 275 -13.99 9.74 -7.55
CA TYR A 275 -13.32 8.73 -6.77
C TYR A 275 -11.79 8.91 -6.86
N GLY A 276 -11.09 8.53 -5.80
CA GLY A 276 -9.64 8.54 -5.73
C GLY A 276 -9.11 7.27 -5.08
N GLU A 277 -8.03 6.73 -5.62
CA GLU A 277 -7.42 5.49 -5.16
C GLU A 277 -7.03 5.54 -3.69
N THR A 278 -7.49 4.57 -2.92
CA THR A 278 -7.17 4.36 -1.50
C THR A 278 -6.33 3.12 -1.24
N GLY A 279 -6.30 2.20 -2.18
CA GLY A 279 -5.52 0.96 -2.05
C GLY A 279 -5.54 0.13 -3.32
N SER A 280 -4.64 -0.84 -3.37
CA SER A 280 -4.46 -1.75 -4.50
C SER A 280 -4.24 -3.17 -4.00
N ALA A 281 -4.91 -4.15 -4.63
CA ALA A 281 -4.80 -5.57 -4.38
C ALA A 281 -4.17 -6.28 -5.58
N SER A 282 -3.06 -6.99 -5.37
CA SER A 282 -2.29 -7.61 -6.44
C SER A 282 -2.01 -9.09 -6.18
N ASN A 283 -2.15 -9.90 -7.23
CA ASN A 283 -1.73 -11.29 -7.27
C ASN A 283 -0.56 -11.41 -8.23
N PHE A 284 0.58 -11.90 -7.76
CA PHE A 284 1.83 -12.05 -8.53
C PHE A 284 2.11 -13.51 -8.93
N LEU A 285 1.30 -14.46 -8.47
CA LEU A 285 1.63 -15.88 -8.54
C LEU A 285 3.06 -16.13 -8.01
N ASP A 286 3.92 -16.79 -8.78
CA ASP A 286 5.29 -17.13 -8.39
C ASP A 286 6.35 -16.08 -8.79
N TRP A 287 5.96 -14.93 -9.35
CA TRP A 287 6.91 -13.96 -9.89
C TRP A 287 7.87 -13.41 -8.83
N GLN A 288 7.35 -13.05 -7.64
CA GLN A 288 8.15 -12.54 -6.53
C GLN A 288 8.92 -13.66 -5.83
N SER A 289 8.31 -14.83 -5.63
CA SER A 289 8.96 -15.95 -4.97
C SER A 289 10.13 -16.52 -5.75
N ARG A 290 10.09 -16.48 -7.08
CA ARG A 290 11.24 -16.84 -7.93
C ARG A 290 12.43 -15.91 -7.72
N ARG A 291 12.19 -14.60 -7.48
CA ARG A 291 13.22 -13.59 -7.22
C ARG A 291 13.80 -13.69 -5.81
N LEU A 292 12.94 -13.95 -4.83
CA LEU A 292 13.31 -14.10 -3.42
C LEU A 292 13.72 -15.53 -3.06
N ASN A 293 13.69 -16.47 -4.03
CA ASN A 293 13.99 -17.88 -3.83
C ASN A 293 13.16 -18.53 -2.71
N VAL A 294 11.88 -18.16 -2.59
CA VAL A 294 10.95 -18.72 -1.60
C VAL A 294 10.20 -19.89 -2.19
N ARG A 295 10.38 -21.06 -1.62
CA ARG A 295 9.78 -22.31 -2.08
C ARG A 295 9.04 -23.02 -0.94
N TYR A 296 8.21 -23.98 -1.28
CA TYR A 296 7.65 -24.91 -0.32
C TYR A 296 7.84 -26.36 -0.80
N LYS A 297 7.81 -27.28 0.14
CA LYS A 297 7.85 -28.72 -0.13
C LYS A 297 6.43 -29.26 -0.02
N ASN A 298 5.90 -29.78 -1.14
CA ASN A 298 4.57 -30.36 -1.18
C ASN A 298 4.54 -31.77 -0.54
N LYS A 299 3.35 -32.36 -0.44
CA LYS A 299 3.16 -33.69 0.18
C LYS A 299 3.95 -34.81 -0.49
N GLU A 300 4.24 -34.68 -1.78
CA GLU A 300 5.06 -35.62 -2.56
C GLU A 300 6.56 -35.34 -2.39
N GLY A 301 6.96 -34.35 -1.60
CA GLY A 301 8.34 -33.95 -1.39
C GLY A 301 8.95 -33.09 -2.50
N VAL A 302 8.16 -32.66 -3.47
CA VAL A 302 8.61 -31.80 -4.57
C VAL A 302 8.66 -30.34 -4.12
N LYS A 303 9.76 -29.65 -4.46
CA LYS A 303 9.91 -28.21 -4.18
C LYS A 303 9.27 -27.40 -5.29
N GLN A 304 8.40 -26.45 -4.91
CA GLN A 304 7.72 -25.53 -5.79
C GLN A 304 7.83 -24.10 -5.24
N ASN A 305 7.76 -23.08 -6.10
CA ASN A 305 7.68 -21.71 -5.66
C ASN A 305 6.29 -21.43 -5.05
N VAL A 306 6.24 -20.65 -3.95
CA VAL A 306 4.97 -20.19 -3.39
C VAL A 306 4.34 -19.13 -4.29
N TYR A 307 3.02 -18.98 -4.24
CA TYR A 307 2.35 -17.82 -4.82
C TYR A 307 2.26 -16.69 -3.77
N MET A 308 2.48 -15.46 -4.23
CA MET A 308 2.53 -14.28 -3.38
C MET A 308 1.49 -13.26 -3.81
N LEU A 309 0.83 -12.66 -2.80
CA LEU A 309 -0.22 -11.67 -2.98
C LEU A 309 -0.02 -10.53 -1.97
N ASN A 310 -0.42 -9.33 -2.37
CA ASN A 310 -0.47 -8.19 -1.45
C ASN A 310 -1.75 -7.37 -1.65
N ASN A 311 -2.09 -6.59 -0.63
CA ASN A 311 -3.16 -5.61 -0.69
C ASN A 311 -2.94 -4.52 0.36
N THR A 312 -3.10 -3.28 -0.03
CA THR A 312 -3.23 -2.19 0.92
C THR A 312 -4.53 -2.34 1.72
N ALA A 313 -4.42 -2.63 3.00
CA ALA A 313 -5.58 -2.62 3.88
C ALA A 313 -6.06 -1.19 4.11
N ILE A 314 -5.17 -0.31 4.59
CA ILE A 314 -5.41 1.12 4.77
C ILE A 314 -4.10 1.90 4.60
N ALA A 315 -4.14 2.98 3.81
CA ALA A 315 -3.09 4.00 3.73
C ALA A 315 -3.60 5.32 4.32
N SER A 316 -2.89 5.87 5.32
CA SER A 316 -3.40 6.95 6.17
C SER A 316 -3.84 8.21 5.41
N PRO A 317 -3.06 8.78 4.47
CA PRO A 317 -3.37 10.11 3.96
C PRO A 317 -4.69 10.14 3.19
N ARG A 318 -4.90 9.18 2.29
CA ARG A 318 -6.09 9.15 1.41
C ARG A 318 -7.36 8.81 2.18
N PHE A 319 -7.28 7.93 3.19
CA PHE A 319 -8.41 7.68 4.10
C PHE A 319 -8.75 8.92 4.94
N ILE A 320 -7.75 9.67 5.42
CA ILE A 320 -7.97 10.92 6.15
C ILE A 320 -8.67 11.95 5.27
N ILE A 321 -8.23 12.12 4.01
CA ILE A 321 -8.92 13.00 3.05
C ILE A 321 -10.39 12.61 2.95
N SER A 322 -10.64 11.32 2.66
CA SER A 322 -12.00 10.82 2.46
C SER A 322 -12.86 10.98 3.72
N ILE A 323 -12.31 10.74 4.92
CA ILE A 323 -13.04 10.92 6.17
C ILE A 323 -13.33 12.40 6.42
N LEU A 324 -12.35 13.28 6.36
CA LEU A 324 -12.54 14.71 6.62
C LEU A 324 -13.59 15.30 5.68
N GLU A 325 -13.52 15.00 4.39
CA GLU A 325 -14.38 15.60 3.39
C GLU A 325 -15.80 15.01 3.38
N ASN A 326 -15.97 13.70 3.60
CA ASN A 326 -17.31 13.09 3.62
C ASN A 326 -18.07 13.31 4.94
N PHE A 327 -17.38 13.48 6.07
CA PHE A 327 -18.00 13.57 7.39
C PHE A 327 -17.98 15.00 7.96
N GLN A 328 -17.67 16.03 7.15
CA GLN A 328 -17.74 17.42 7.56
C GLN A 328 -19.18 17.88 7.80
N ASN A 329 -19.35 18.78 8.75
CA ASN A 329 -20.63 19.38 9.12
C ASN A 329 -20.68 20.86 8.68
N LYS A 330 -21.87 21.42 8.63
CA LYS A 330 -22.13 22.82 8.21
C LYS A 330 -21.41 23.85 9.07
N ASP A 331 -21.20 23.55 10.35
CA ASP A 331 -20.47 24.40 11.29
C ASP A 331 -18.95 24.30 11.16
N GLY A 332 -18.45 23.45 10.24
CA GLY A 332 -17.04 23.20 9.98
C GLY A 332 -16.40 22.16 10.88
N SER A 333 -17.16 21.52 11.76
CA SER A 333 -16.71 20.35 12.51
C SER A 333 -16.67 19.09 11.62
N VAL A 334 -16.02 18.01 12.09
CA VAL A 334 -15.98 16.73 11.40
C VAL A 334 -16.40 15.62 12.36
N THR A 335 -17.44 14.88 11.99
CA THR A 335 -17.89 13.70 12.73
C THR A 335 -16.91 12.55 12.51
N ILE A 336 -16.46 11.90 13.60
CA ILE A 336 -15.58 10.73 13.53
C ILE A 336 -16.45 9.49 13.32
N PRO A 337 -16.19 8.66 12.30
CA PRO A 337 -16.92 7.40 12.11
C PRO A 337 -16.94 6.54 13.38
N GLN A 338 -18.10 5.98 13.71
CA GLN A 338 -18.33 5.30 14.99
C GLN A 338 -17.30 4.21 15.28
N VAL A 339 -16.89 3.45 14.27
CA VAL A 339 -15.91 2.36 14.39
C VAL A 339 -14.52 2.83 14.81
N LEU A 340 -14.20 4.10 14.60
CA LEU A 340 -12.91 4.71 14.92
C LEU A 340 -12.90 5.38 16.31
N GLN A 341 -14.08 5.71 16.88
CA GLN A 341 -14.18 6.50 18.12
C GLN A 341 -13.49 5.83 19.31
N LYS A 342 -13.57 4.49 19.43
CA LYS A 342 -12.93 3.75 20.53
C LYS A 342 -11.40 3.85 20.52
N TYR A 343 -10.79 4.23 19.40
CA TYR A 343 -9.33 4.43 19.28
C TYR A 343 -8.93 5.90 19.42
N MET A 344 -9.90 6.81 19.49
CA MET A 344 -9.66 8.22 19.76
C MET A 344 -9.50 8.47 21.27
N PRO A 345 -8.60 9.38 21.68
CA PRO A 345 -8.51 9.78 23.08
C PRO A 345 -9.86 10.23 23.62
N GLY A 346 -10.29 9.65 24.75
CA GLY A 346 -11.58 9.95 25.37
C GLY A 346 -12.80 9.49 24.55
N ASN A 347 -12.64 8.56 23.61
CA ASN A 347 -13.67 8.09 22.68
C ASN A 347 -14.35 9.24 21.91
N LYS A 348 -13.57 10.26 21.53
CA LYS A 348 -14.06 11.47 20.88
C LYS A 348 -14.80 11.14 19.59
N GLY A 349 -16.03 11.67 19.43
CA GLY A 349 -16.91 11.44 18.29
C GLY A 349 -16.93 12.55 17.25
N ILE A 350 -16.33 13.72 17.56
CA ILE A 350 -16.35 14.90 16.70
C ILE A 350 -15.05 15.70 16.85
N ILE A 351 -14.55 16.25 15.75
CA ILE A 351 -13.46 17.21 15.72
C ILE A 351 -14.07 18.59 15.53
N GLU A 352 -13.86 19.48 16.48
CA GLU A 352 -14.44 20.83 16.50
C GLU A 352 -13.36 21.89 16.37
N LYS A 353 -13.73 23.04 15.86
CA LYS A 353 -12.86 24.21 15.84
C LYS A 353 -12.57 24.64 17.28
N LYS A 354 -11.30 24.86 17.62
CA LYS A 354 -10.84 25.34 18.92
C LYS A 354 -11.03 26.84 19.06
#